data_3972dcb5371f9ee547ad00c0a068bad0
#
_entry.id   3972dcb5371f9ee547ad00c0a068bad0
#
_cell.length_a   1.000
_cell.length_b   1.000
_cell.length_c   1.000
_cell.angle_alpha   90.00
_cell.angle_beta   90.00
_cell.angle_gamma   90.00
#
_symmetry.space_group_name_H-M   'P 1'
#
loop_
_entity.id
_entity.type
_entity.pdbx_description
1 polymer ?
#
loop_
_entity_poly.entity_id
_entity_poly.type
_entity_poly.pdbx_seq_one_letter_code
_entity_poly.pdbx_strand_id
1 'polypeptide(L)'
;MVAEKVVVTSTKAGTSEAFIWESDGQNGFNISGSEQSRNVGTSIKLFLRKDAKDYLDLAKLKTLVKKYSDHITVPINIKDNKNEAEQANSAEALWTRPSSSITNEEYTEFFKSTFGAFDEPYLKIHNKTEGSIDFTNLLFIPKTAPFDLFEPERKTRVSLYINRVFISKDIDGIIPTWLRFVQGILDTTSLDLNVSRELVQNSPVLRKIS
;
A
#
# COMPACT_ATOMS: atom_id res chain seq x y z
N MET A 1 3.20 -19.59 2.22
CA MET A 1 2.60 -19.08 1.00
C MET A 1 1.21 -19.69 0.81
N VAL A 2 0.27 -18.97 0.18
CA VAL A 2 -1.17 -19.37 0.13
C VAL A 2 -1.51 -20.33 -0.99
N ALA A 3 -0.66 -20.47 -2.01
CA ALA A 3 -0.90 -21.33 -3.17
C ALA A 3 -0.01 -22.58 -3.16
N GLU A 4 -0.55 -23.70 -3.65
CA GLU A 4 0.18 -24.93 -3.92
C GLU A 4 0.75 -24.96 -5.35
N LYS A 5 0.17 -24.18 -6.28
CA LYS A 5 0.65 -24.00 -7.64
C LYS A 5 0.31 -22.59 -8.13
N VAL A 6 1.22 -22.00 -8.89
CA VAL A 6 1.04 -20.70 -9.55
C VAL A 6 1.26 -20.87 -11.05
N VAL A 7 0.36 -20.30 -11.85
CA VAL A 7 0.49 -20.24 -13.31
C VAL A 7 0.40 -18.77 -13.73
N VAL A 8 1.42 -18.28 -14.39
CA VAL A 8 1.49 -16.92 -14.94
C VAL A 8 1.48 -17.00 -16.45
N THR A 9 0.54 -16.30 -17.08
CA THR A 9 0.51 -16.15 -18.55
C THR A 9 0.72 -14.68 -18.86
N SER A 10 1.71 -14.36 -19.68
CA SER A 10 2.06 -12.97 -20.01
C SER A 10 2.27 -12.78 -21.50
N THR A 11 1.70 -11.68 -22.03
CA THR A 11 1.89 -11.22 -23.40
C THR A 11 2.45 -9.81 -23.37
N LYS A 12 3.67 -9.62 -23.88
CA LYS A 12 4.34 -8.33 -23.94
C LYS A 12 3.67 -7.40 -24.97
N ALA A 13 3.57 -6.11 -24.64
CA ALA A 13 3.09 -5.10 -25.58
C ALA A 13 3.97 -5.07 -26.85
N GLY A 14 3.31 -5.02 -28.00
CA GLY A 14 3.98 -5.00 -29.32
C GLY A 14 4.41 -6.38 -29.83
N THR A 15 4.05 -7.48 -29.14
CA THR A 15 4.28 -8.86 -29.60
C THR A 15 2.98 -9.65 -29.60
N SER A 16 2.92 -10.71 -30.41
CA SER A 16 1.82 -11.68 -30.41
C SER A 16 2.17 -12.95 -29.59
N GLU A 17 3.41 -13.05 -29.10
CA GLU A 17 3.88 -14.20 -28.36
C GLU A 17 3.48 -14.13 -26.90
N ALA A 18 2.85 -15.18 -26.43
CA ALA A 18 2.52 -15.34 -25.00
C ALA A 18 3.38 -16.46 -24.39
N PHE A 19 3.82 -16.24 -23.18
CA PHE A 19 4.58 -17.21 -22.40
C PHE A 19 3.78 -17.62 -21.16
N ILE A 20 3.88 -18.90 -20.83
CA ILE A 20 3.32 -19.49 -19.63
C ILE A 20 4.46 -19.90 -18.71
N TRP A 21 4.49 -19.35 -17.52
CA TRP A 21 5.36 -19.78 -16.43
C TRP A 21 4.52 -20.49 -15.37
N GLU A 22 4.99 -21.64 -14.88
CA GLU A 22 4.32 -22.35 -13.81
C GLU A 22 5.31 -22.92 -12.78
N SER A 23 4.90 -22.94 -11.51
CA SER A 23 5.67 -23.52 -10.42
C SER A 23 4.76 -24.00 -9.29
N ASP A 24 5.19 -25.07 -8.61
CA ASP A 24 4.63 -25.56 -7.34
C ASP A 24 5.40 -25.03 -6.12
N GLY A 25 6.46 -24.26 -6.34
CA GLY A 25 7.32 -23.69 -5.30
C GLY A 25 8.26 -24.69 -4.63
N GLN A 26 8.34 -25.94 -5.11
CA GLN A 26 9.20 -27.00 -4.55
C GLN A 26 10.28 -27.44 -5.54
N ASN A 27 9.90 -27.66 -6.79
CA ASN A 27 10.73 -28.32 -7.82
C ASN A 27 11.23 -27.37 -8.93
N GLY A 28 11.24 -26.06 -8.66
CA GLY A 28 11.63 -25.07 -9.67
C GLY A 28 10.42 -24.54 -10.45
N PHE A 29 10.64 -24.24 -11.74
CA PHE A 29 9.61 -23.70 -12.61
C PHE A 29 9.75 -24.20 -14.02
N ASN A 30 8.65 -24.18 -14.80
CA ASN A 30 8.62 -24.45 -16.23
C ASN A 30 8.20 -23.19 -16.98
N ILE A 31 8.78 -22.97 -18.18
CA ILE A 31 8.36 -21.95 -19.12
C ILE A 31 8.03 -22.61 -20.45
N SER A 32 6.87 -22.29 -21.01
CA SER A 32 6.43 -22.75 -22.34
C SER A 32 5.82 -21.59 -23.13
N GLY A 33 5.92 -21.66 -24.45
CA GLY A 33 5.17 -20.77 -25.34
C GLY A 33 3.68 -21.13 -25.33
N SER A 34 2.83 -20.13 -25.52
CA SER A 34 1.38 -20.33 -25.72
C SER A 34 1.03 -20.01 -27.17
N GLU A 35 0.41 -20.96 -27.85
CA GLU A 35 -0.09 -20.77 -29.23
C GLU A 35 -1.35 -19.89 -29.28
N GLN A 36 -1.98 -19.66 -28.13
CA GLN A 36 -3.16 -18.78 -28.06
C GLN A 36 -2.71 -17.32 -28.00
N SER A 37 -2.93 -16.57 -29.08
CA SER A 37 -2.85 -15.10 -29.06
C SER A 37 -3.80 -14.56 -27.99
N ARG A 38 -3.24 -13.91 -26.99
CA ARG A 38 -3.99 -13.26 -25.91
C ARG A 38 -3.78 -11.75 -25.98
N ASN A 39 -4.73 -11.01 -25.41
CA ASN A 39 -4.55 -9.58 -25.23
C ASN A 39 -3.28 -9.29 -24.41
N VAL A 40 -2.63 -8.17 -24.71
CA VAL A 40 -1.47 -7.67 -23.95
C VAL A 40 -1.81 -7.62 -22.45
N GLY A 41 -0.89 -8.11 -21.63
CA GLY A 41 -1.05 -8.11 -20.20
C GLY A 41 -0.56 -9.40 -19.55
N THR A 42 -0.77 -9.49 -18.23
CA THR A 42 -0.36 -10.63 -17.42
C THR A 42 -1.55 -11.17 -16.62
N SER A 43 -1.74 -12.48 -16.68
CA SER A 43 -2.73 -13.22 -15.89
C SER A 43 -2.02 -14.14 -14.92
N ILE A 44 -2.37 -14.06 -13.63
CA ILE A 44 -1.80 -14.90 -12.57
C ILE A 44 -2.93 -15.75 -11.99
N LYS A 45 -2.81 -17.07 -12.10
CA LYS A 45 -3.74 -18.04 -11.54
C LYS A 45 -3.12 -18.72 -10.34
N LEU A 46 -3.74 -18.56 -9.18
CA LEU A 46 -3.33 -19.18 -7.92
C LEU A 46 -4.21 -20.40 -7.63
N PHE A 47 -3.61 -21.58 -7.47
CA PHE A 47 -4.29 -22.76 -6.95
C PHE A 47 -4.09 -22.76 -5.43
N LEU A 48 -5.15 -22.37 -4.71
CA LEU A 48 -5.04 -22.15 -3.28
C LEU A 48 -4.95 -23.47 -2.52
N ARG A 49 -4.12 -23.47 -1.48
CA ARG A 49 -4.07 -24.54 -0.48
C ARG A 49 -5.40 -24.65 0.27
N LYS A 50 -5.65 -25.80 0.87
CA LYS A 50 -6.90 -26.05 1.64
C LYS A 50 -7.08 -25.09 2.81
N ASP A 51 -5.98 -24.71 3.46
CA ASP A 51 -5.93 -23.77 4.59
C ASP A 51 -6.01 -22.28 4.19
N ALA A 52 -6.01 -21.97 2.90
CA ALA A 52 -6.03 -20.62 2.37
C ALA A 52 -7.33 -20.28 1.58
N LYS A 53 -8.38 -21.09 1.72
CA LYS A 53 -9.64 -20.89 0.98
C LYS A 53 -10.40 -19.62 1.35
N ASP A 54 -10.13 -19.06 2.51
CA ASP A 54 -10.67 -17.78 2.95
C ASP A 54 -10.26 -16.59 2.05
N TYR A 55 -9.19 -16.73 1.24
CA TYR A 55 -8.85 -15.77 0.19
C TYR A 55 -9.76 -15.83 -1.06
N LEU A 56 -10.75 -16.73 -1.07
CA LEU A 56 -11.84 -16.73 -2.06
C LEU A 56 -13.02 -15.83 -1.64
N ASP A 57 -13.00 -15.34 -0.40
CA ASP A 57 -14.04 -14.43 0.09
C ASP A 57 -13.78 -12.99 -0.43
N LEU A 58 -14.75 -12.46 -1.15
CA LEU A 58 -14.69 -11.11 -1.72
C LEU A 58 -14.58 -10.02 -0.66
N ALA A 59 -15.26 -10.15 0.47
CA ALA A 59 -15.21 -9.18 1.56
C ALA A 59 -13.78 -9.11 2.14
N LYS A 60 -13.15 -10.27 2.33
CA LYS A 60 -11.75 -10.35 2.75
C LYS A 60 -10.81 -9.72 1.72
N LEU A 61 -11.00 -10.00 0.44
CA LEU A 61 -10.17 -9.41 -0.62
C LEU A 61 -10.31 -7.88 -0.66
N LYS A 62 -11.53 -7.36 -0.59
CA LYS A 62 -11.79 -5.90 -0.51
C LYS A 62 -11.08 -5.29 0.70
N THR A 63 -11.16 -5.92 1.87
CA THR A 63 -10.48 -5.45 3.08
C THR A 63 -8.97 -5.43 2.91
N LEU A 64 -8.38 -6.44 2.27
CA LEU A 64 -6.95 -6.49 1.99
C LEU A 64 -6.52 -5.40 1.00
N VAL A 65 -7.28 -5.20 -0.09
CA VAL A 65 -7.01 -4.14 -1.06
C VAL A 65 -7.06 -2.76 -0.39
N LYS A 66 -8.13 -2.50 0.37
CA LYS A 66 -8.27 -1.25 1.15
C LYS A 66 -7.10 -1.02 2.10
N LYS A 67 -6.65 -2.07 2.79
CA LYS A 67 -5.57 -1.95 3.77
C LYS A 67 -4.21 -1.70 3.16
N TYR A 68 -3.88 -2.37 2.04
CA TYR A 68 -2.51 -2.40 1.53
C TYR A 68 -2.30 -1.65 0.23
N SER A 69 -3.35 -1.46 -0.56
CA SER A 69 -3.27 -0.98 -1.93
C SER A 69 -4.33 0.09 -2.27
N ASP A 70 -4.94 0.70 -1.26
CA ASP A 70 -6.01 1.68 -1.49
C ASP A 70 -5.54 2.86 -2.33
N HIS A 71 -4.30 3.29 -2.14
CA HIS A 71 -3.75 4.51 -2.70
C HIS A 71 -2.83 4.32 -3.92
N ILE A 72 -2.65 3.10 -4.39
CA ILE A 72 -1.91 2.91 -5.65
C ILE A 72 -2.70 3.48 -6.82
N THR A 73 -2.02 4.08 -7.80
CA THR A 73 -2.67 4.80 -8.92
C THR A 73 -3.32 3.89 -9.97
N VAL A 74 -3.23 2.58 -9.80
CA VAL A 74 -3.86 1.60 -10.68
C VAL A 74 -5.18 1.16 -10.06
N PRO A 75 -6.32 1.25 -10.77
CA PRO A 75 -7.59 0.75 -10.26
C PRO A 75 -7.53 -0.78 -10.10
N ILE A 76 -7.91 -1.24 -8.92
CA ILE A 76 -8.04 -2.67 -8.60
C ILE A 76 -9.52 -3.01 -8.63
N ASN A 77 -9.92 -3.80 -9.61
CA ASN A 77 -11.30 -4.29 -9.73
C ASN A 77 -11.39 -5.72 -9.21
N ILE A 78 -12.35 -5.99 -8.34
CA ILE A 78 -12.68 -7.32 -7.85
C ILE A 78 -13.94 -7.81 -8.55
N LYS A 79 -13.90 -9.04 -9.04
CA LYS A 79 -14.99 -9.69 -9.73
C LYS A 79 -15.11 -11.13 -9.27
N ASP A 80 -16.33 -11.61 -9.12
CA ASP A 80 -16.63 -13.04 -9.00
C ASP A 80 -17.42 -13.54 -10.23
N ASN A 81 -17.80 -14.81 -10.21
CA ASN A 81 -18.56 -15.41 -11.32
C ASN A 81 -20.02 -14.92 -11.40
N LYS A 82 -20.52 -14.18 -10.41
CA LYS A 82 -21.94 -13.78 -10.27
C LYS A 82 -22.15 -12.28 -10.37
N ASN A 83 -21.11 -11.49 -10.07
CA ASN A 83 -21.19 -10.05 -9.94
C ASN A 83 -20.36 -9.34 -11.03
N GLU A 84 -20.75 -8.13 -11.34
CA GLU A 84 -19.94 -7.23 -12.16
C GLU A 84 -18.64 -6.83 -11.43
N ALA A 85 -17.66 -6.40 -12.20
CA ALA A 85 -16.39 -5.92 -11.64
C ALA A 85 -16.62 -4.62 -10.85
N GLU A 86 -16.19 -4.61 -9.58
CA GLU A 86 -16.31 -3.47 -8.68
C GLU A 86 -14.90 -2.97 -8.28
N GLN A 87 -14.66 -1.67 -8.38
CA GLN A 87 -13.41 -1.09 -7.94
C GLN A 87 -13.29 -1.14 -6.42
N ALA A 88 -12.20 -1.75 -5.94
CA ALA A 88 -11.97 -2.01 -4.52
C ALA A 88 -11.05 -0.98 -3.84
N ASN A 89 -10.26 -0.23 -4.61
CA ASN A 89 -9.36 0.80 -4.07
C ASN A 89 -9.82 2.20 -4.51
N SER A 90 -9.35 3.24 -3.80
CA SER A 90 -9.59 4.64 -4.20
C SER A 90 -8.77 5.03 -5.44
N ALA A 91 -7.66 4.35 -5.68
CA ALA A 91 -6.68 4.65 -6.73
C ALA A 91 -6.14 6.10 -6.69
N GLU A 92 -6.29 6.77 -5.55
CA GLU A 92 -5.87 8.13 -5.31
C GLU A 92 -5.10 8.23 -3.99
N ALA A 93 -4.03 9.02 -4.00
CA ALA A 93 -3.23 9.34 -2.83
C ALA A 93 -3.17 10.86 -2.67
N LEU A 94 -3.93 11.39 -1.71
CA LEU A 94 -4.04 12.84 -1.48
C LEU A 94 -2.67 13.50 -1.35
N TRP A 95 -1.74 12.87 -0.63
CA TRP A 95 -0.40 13.40 -0.37
C TRP A 95 0.51 13.49 -1.59
N THR A 96 0.14 12.89 -2.71
CA THR A 96 0.91 13.00 -3.96
C THR A 96 0.54 14.21 -4.79
N ARG A 97 -0.61 14.84 -4.49
CA ARG A 97 -1.05 16.06 -5.15
C ARG A 97 -0.26 17.27 -4.61
N PRO A 98 -0.04 18.31 -5.43
CA PRO A 98 0.55 19.55 -4.93
C PRO A 98 -0.29 20.14 -3.79
N SER A 99 0.35 20.57 -2.69
CA SER A 99 -0.35 21.11 -1.53
C SER A 99 -1.22 22.34 -1.87
N SER A 100 -0.84 23.09 -2.90
CA SER A 100 -1.61 24.24 -3.42
C SER A 100 -2.92 23.85 -4.13
N SER A 101 -3.08 22.60 -4.53
CA SER A 101 -4.27 22.08 -5.22
C SER A 101 -5.27 21.40 -4.29
N ILE A 102 -4.97 21.32 -2.99
CA ILE A 102 -5.77 20.60 -2.00
C ILE A 102 -6.40 21.63 -1.04
N THR A 103 -7.71 21.55 -0.88
CA THR A 103 -8.45 22.43 0.01
C THR A 103 -8.30 22.01 1.48
N ASN A 104 -8.66 22.90 2.41
CA ASN A 104 -8.66 22.56 3.84
C ASN A 104 -9.70 21.49 4.18
N GLU A 105 -10.82 21.51 3.48
CA GLU A 105 -11.89 20.54 3.60
C GLU A 105 -11.43 19.15 3.22
N GLU A 106 -10.72 19.01 2.08
CA GLU A 106 -10.14 17.73 1.63
C GLU A 106 -9.12 17.17 2.65
N TYR A 107 -8.26 18.02 3.21
CA TYR A 107 -7.34 17.60 4.28
C TYR A 107 -8.08 17.15 5.53
N THR A 108 -9.13 17.87 5.92
CA THR A 108 -9.93 17.53 7.09
C THR A 108 -10.69 16.22 6.91
N GLU A 109 -11.28 16.01 5.74
CA GLU A 109 -11.96 14.77 5.41
C GLU A 109 -11.00 13.58 5.40
N PHE A 110 -9.83 13.76 4.79
CA PHE A 110 -8.77 12.77 4.79
C PHE A 110 -8.31 12.42 6.22
N PHE A 111 -8.10 13.43 7.07
CA PHE A 111 -7.71 13.23 8.46
C PHE A 111 -8.76 12.42 9.23
N LYS A 112 -10.04 12.82 9.12
CA LYS A 112 -11.14 12.12 9.77
C LYS A 112 -11.30 10.67 9.30
N SER A 113 -11.29 10.46 8.01
CA SER A 113 -11.49 9.12 7.43
C SER A 113 -10.32 8.18 7.69
N THR A 114 -9.08 8.67 7.62
CA THR A 114 -7.87 7.85 7.74
C THR A 114 -7.53 7.52 9.20
N PHE A 115 -7.72 8.48 10.10
CA PHE A 115 -7.29 8.33 11.51
C PHE A 115 -8.46 8.13 12.48
N GLY A 116 -9.70 8.16 11.99
CA GLY A 116 -10.91 8.01 12.82
C GLY A 116 -11.12 9.21 13.75
N ALA A 117 -10.67 10.41 13.34
CA ALA A 117 -10.82 11.63 14.10
C ALA A 117 -12.23 12.21 13.97
N PHE A 118 -12.75 12.80 15.04
CA PHE A 118 -14.07 13.45 15.04
C PHE A 118 -14.00 14.92 14.66
N ASP A 119 -12.90 15.59 15.00
CA ASP A 119 -12.64 17.02 14.78
C ASP A 119 -11.63 17.26 13.67
N GLU A 120 -11.50 18.51 13.28
CA GLU A 120 -10.48 18.97 12.33
C GLU A 120 -9.07 18.93 12.97
N PRO A 121 -8.00 18.79 12.20
CA PRO A 121 -6.64 18.91 12.72
C PRO A 121 -6.34 20.34 13.12
N TYR A 122 -5.55 20.53 14.20
CA TYR A 122 -5.03 21.84 14.60
C TYR A 122 -4.04 22.39 13.58
N LEU A 123 -3.14 21.53 13.09
CA LEU A 123 -2.13 21.86 12.10
C LEU A 123 -1.94 20.70 11.12
N LYS A 124 -1.68 21.04 9.88
CA LYS A 124 -1.23 20.11 8.84
C LYS A 124 0.13 20.52 8.31
N ILE A 125 0.97 19.56 8.01
CA ILE A 125 2.26 19.72 7.36
C ILE A 125 2.28 18.80 6.14
N HIS A 126 2.34 19.40 4.96
CA HIS A 126 2.39 18.66 3.70
C HIS A 126 3.60 19.13 2.90
N ASN A 127 4.63 18.30 2.84
CA ASN A 127 5.87 18.58 2.13
C ASN A 127 6.25 17.43 1.21
N LYS A 128 6.84 17.78 0.07
CA LYS A 128 7.52 16.90 -0.84
C LYS A 128 8.99 17.27 -0.90
N THR A 129 9.84 16.30 -0.67
CA THR A 129 11.30 16.45 -0.76
C THR A 129 11.80 15.63 -1.93
N GLU A 130 12.57 16.25 -2.80
CA GLU A 130 13.21 15.62 -3.95
C GLU A 130 14.73 15.82 -3.86
N GLY A 131 15.51 14.77 -4.11
CA GLY A 131 16.97 14.85 -4.05
C GLY A 131 17.61 13.48 -3.90
N SER A 132 18.55 13.35 -2.97
CA SER A 132 19.19 12.06 -2.68
C SER A 132 18.24 11.02 -2.09
N ILE A 133 17.18 11.48 -1.47
CA ILE A 133 16.04 10.66 -0.98
C ILE A 133 14.78 11.44 -1.32
N ASP A 134 13.90 10.77 -2.07
CA ASP A 134 12.61 11.32 -2.43
C ASP A 134 11.56 10.81 -1.47
N PHE A 135 10.86 11.74 -0.81
CA PHE A 135 9.73 11.40 0.05
C PHE A 135 8.70 12.52 0.11
N THR A 136 7.49 12.13 0.41
CA THR A 136 6.38 13.03 0.71
C THR A 136 5.89 12.75 2.12
N ASN A 137 5.68 13.77 2.92
CA ASN A 137 5.03 13.65 4.20
C ASN A 137 3.72 14.48 4.24
N LEU A 138 2.69 13.88 4.83
CA LEU A 138 1.46 14.54 5.19
C LEU A 138 1.18 14.23 6.66
N LEU A 139 1.51 15.19 7.53
CA LEU A 139 1.43 15.04 8.97
C LEU A 139 0.34 15.95 9.53
N PHE A 140 -0.33 15.50 10.57
CA PHE A 140 -1.38 16.22 11.26
C PHE A 140 -1.10 16.29 12.76
N ILE A 141 -1.34 17.44 13.34
CA ILE A 141 -1.43 17.63 14.79
C ILE A 141 -2.93 17.63 15.12
N PRO A 142 -3.43 16.69 15.93
CA PRO A 142 -4.84 16.68 16.34
C PRO A 142 -5.15 17.92 17.19
N LYS A 143 -6.37 18.46 17.08
CA LYS A 143 -6.85 19.56 17.90
C LYS A 143 -7.04 19.14 19.36
N THR A 144 -7.58 17.95 19.54
CA THR A 144 -7.76 17.34 20.85
C THR A 144 -6.61 16.41 21.17
N ALA A 145 -5.97 16.57 22.32
CA ALA A 145 -4.91 15.69 22.77
C ALA A 145 -5.45 14.24 22.89
N PRO A 146 -4.78 13.25 22.32
CA PRO A 146 -5.19 11.87 22.48
C PRO A 146 -5.19 11.46 23.96
N PHE A 147 -6.21 10.73 24.40
CA PHE A 147 -6.37 10.33 25.81
C PHE A 147 -5.21 9.40 26.29
N ASP A 148 -4.62 8.66 25.36
CA ASP A 148 -3.48 7.75 25.58
C ASP A 148 -2.11 8.42 25.40
N LEU A 149 -2.05 9.76 25.31
CA LEU A 149 -0.82 10.51 25.00
C LEU A 149 0.34 10.21 25.97
N PHE A 150 0.03 9.99 27.23
CA PHE A 150 1.02 9.75 28.28
C PHE A 150 1.29 8.28 28.56
N GLU A 151 0.63 7.34 27.85
CA GLU A 151 0.88 5.94 28.00
C GLU A 151 2.28 5.57 27.46
N PRO A 152 3.12 4.86 28.26
CA PRO A 152 4.48 4.48 27.83
C PRO A 152 4.51 3.66 26.55
N GLU A 153 3.53 2.77 26.38
CA GLU A 153 3.40 1.85 25.24
C GLU A 153 2.83 2.51 23.97
N ARG A 154 2.46 3.79 24.04
CA ARG A 154 1.90 4.50 22.89
C ARG A 154 2.91 4.57 21.75
N LYS A 155 2.55 3.98 20.63
CA LYS A 155 3.28 4.05 19.38
C LYS A 155 2.95 5.30 18.58
N THR A 156 3.84 5.70 17.70
CA THR A 156 3.57 6.75 16.71
C THR A 156 2.45 6.31 15.78
N ARG A 157 1.66 7.27 15.29
CA ARG A 157 0.58 7.01 14.32
C ARG A 157 0.92 7.56 12.94
N VAL A 158 2.20 7.42 12.55
CA VAL A 158 2.65 7.76 11.21
C VAL A 158 2.84 6.47 10.41
N SER A 159 2.05 6.37 9.34
CA SER A 159 2.06 5.23 8.45
C SER A 159 3.12 5.41 7.37
N LEU A 160 3.95 4.38 7.16
CA LEU A 160 4.88 4.33 6.04
C LEU A 160 4.23 3.70 4.81
N TYR A 161 4.44 4.39 3.70
CA TYR A 161 4.17 3.89 2.37
C TYR A 161 5.46 3.86 1.55
N ILE A 162 5.58 2.90 0.66
CA ILE A 162 6.60 2.85 -0.37
C ILE A 162 5.88 2.76 -1.71
N ASN A 163 6.09 3.76 -2.58
CA ASN A 163 5.37 3.85 -3.85
C ASN A 163 3.83 3.71 -3.67
N ARG A 164 3.26 4.35 -2.63
CA ARG A 164 1.83 4.31 -2.25
C ARG A 164 1.31 2.96 -1.79
N VAL A 165 2.18 1.98 -1.62
CA VAL A 165 1.86 0.69 -1.00
C VAL A 165 2.08 0.80 0.50
N PHE A 166 1.05 0.46 1.29
CA PHE A 166 1.14 0.48 2.75
C PHE A 166 2.13 -0.57 3.27
N ILE A 167 3.06 -0.14 4.10
CA ILE A 167 4.09 -0.99 4.70
C ILE A 167 3.82 -1.23 6.18
N SER A 168 3.72 -0.17 6.97
CA SER A 168 3.53 -0.26 8.41
C SER A 168 2.82 0.98 8.97
N LYS A 169 2.06 0.81 10.06
CA LYS A 169 1.46 1.93 10.79
C LYS A 169 2.41 2.56 11.80
N ASP A 170 3.36 1.77 12.28
CA ASP A 170 4.23 2.14 13.39
C ASP A 170 5.66 1.88 12.97
N ILE A 171 6.43 2.93 12.80
CA ILE A 171 7.86 2.83 12.51
C ILE A 171 8.61 3.55 13.59
N ASP A 172 9.38 2.78 14.34
CA ASP A 172 10.23 3.33 15.38
C ASP A 172 11.29 4.25 14.77
N GLY A 173 11.49 5.40 15.39
CA GLY A 173 12.57 6.32 15.04
C GLY A 173 12.29 7.32 13.92
N ILE A 174 11.13 7.28 13.24
CA ILE A 174 10.77 8.32 12.24
C ILE A 174 10.38 9.62 12.93
N ILE A 175 9.67 9.54 14.04
CA ILE A 175 9.26 10.70 14.82
C ILE A 175 9.77 10.53 16.25
N PRO A 176 10.38 11.58 16.83
CA PRO A 176 10.79 11.57 18.23
C PRO A 176 9.61 11.22 19.14
N THR A 177 9.87 10.52 20.24
CA THR A 177 8.84 10.04 21.18
C THR A 177 7.99 11.16 21.78
N TRP A 178 8.53 12.37 21.91
CA TRP A 178 7.80 13.54 22.39
C TRP A 178 6.80 14.11 21.37
N LEU A 179 6.90 13.74 20.08
CA LEU A 179 5.93 14.03 19.01
C LEU A 179 4.93 12.91 18.74
N ARG A 180 4.84 11.91 19.61
CA ARG A 180 3.96 10.73 19.41
C ARG A 180 2.45 11.04 19.28
N PHE A 181 2.05 12.28 19.48
CA PHE A 181 0.69 12.74 19.19
C PHE A 181 0.46 13.04 17.70
N VAL A 182 1.52 13.21 16.91
CA VAL A 182 1.44 13.44 15.48
C VAL A 182 0.92 12.19 14.78
N GLN A 183 0.01 12.39 13.84
CA GLN A 183 -0.56 11.37 12.99
C GLN A 183 -0.27 11.72 11.53
N GLY A 184 -0.10 10.73 10.67
CA GLY A 184 0.17 11.08 9.28
C GLY A 184 0.66 9.94 8.42
N ILE A 185 1.18 10.36 7.28
CA ILE A 185 1.72 9.50 6.24
C ILE A 185 3.11 9.99 5.87
N LEU A 186 4.00 9.03 5.71
CA LEU A 186 5.29 9.17 5.05
C LEU A 186 5.32 8.21 3.86
N ASP A 187 5.50 8.73 2.66
CA ASP A 187 5.61 7.94 1.43
C ASP A 187 6.95 8.22 0.75
N THR A 188 7.70 7.19 0.41
CA THR A 188 8.99 7.31 -0.25
C THR A 188 9.09 6.42 -1.48
N THR A 189 9.78 6.92 -2.51
CA THR A 189 10.12 6.16 -3.71
C THR A 189 11.56 5.64 -3.68
N SER A 190 12.35 6.07 -2.67
CA SER A 190 13.77 5.74 -2.53
C SER A 190 14.06 4.42 -1.80
N LEU A 191 13.02 3.65 -1.51
CA LEU A 191 13.12 2.31 -0.94
C LEU A 191 12.51 1.29 -1.90
N ASP A 192 13.19 0.17 -2.06
CA ASP A 192 12.62 -0.96 -2.78
C ASP A 192 11.54 -1.66 -1.94
N LEU A 193 10.48 -2.09 -2.60
CA LEU A 193 9.46 -2.96 -2.02
C LEU A 193 10.05 -4.36 -1.79
N ASN A 194 10.98 -4.48 -0.85
CA ASN A 194 11.52 -5.77 -0.46
C ASN A 194 10.49 -6.58 0.32
N VAL A 195 10.52 -7.88 0.09
CA VAL A 195 9.55 -8.86 0.60
C VAL A 195 9.50 -8.90 2.14
N SER A 196 10.53 -8.46 2.85
CA SER A 196 10.57 -8.46 4.31
C SER A 196 10.44 -7.04 4.87
N ARG A 197 9.33 -6.80 5.56
CA ARG A 197 9.05 -5.55 6.28
C ARG A 197 10.08 -5.23 7.39
N GLU A 198 10.75 -6.23 7.93
CA GLU A 198 11.77 -6.10 8.97
C GLU A 198 13.01 -5.34 8.48
N LEU A 199 13.39 -5.50 7.20
CA LEU A 199 14.51 -4.79 6.61
C LEU A 199 14.21 -3.30 6.42
N VAL A 200 12.95 -2.93 6.28
CA VAL A 200 12.55 -1.54 6.09
C VAL A 200 12.77 -0.72 7.36
N GLN A 201 12.46 -1.27 8.54
CA GLN A 201 12.58 -0.57 9.82
C GLN A 201 14.03 -0.15 10.15
N ASN A 202 15.02 -0.90 9.69
CA ASN A 202 16.44 -0.62 9.91
C ASN A 202 17.14 0.10 8.74
N SER A 203 16.37 0.58 7.77
CA SER A 203 16.93 1.21 6.58
C SER A 203 17.69 2.51 6.88
N PRO A 204 18.92 2.69 6.33
CA PRO A 204 19.62 3.97 6.40
C PRO A 204 18.83 5.13 5.78
N VAL A 205 17.94 4.85 4.81
CA VAL A 205 17.07 5.86 4.19
C VAL A 205 16.08 6.43 5.21
N LEU A 206 15.45 5.58 6.01
CA LEU A 206 14.51 6.04 7.04
C LEU A 206 15.21 6.87 8.12
N ARG A 207 16.44 6.52 8.51
CA ARG A 207 17.23 7.32 9.46
C ARG A 207 17.62 8.70 8.96
N LYS A 208 17.64 8.93 7.64
CA LYS A 208 17.91 10.25 7.05
C LYS A 208 16.63 11.07 6.85
N ILE A 209 15.46 10.45 6.88
CA ILE A 209 14.15 11.11 6.79
C ILE A 209 13.69 11.59 8.18
N SER A 210 14.13 10.92 9.25
CA SER A 210 13.79 11.26 10.65
C SER A 210 14.60 12.50 11.22
#